data_249b867697af7d854e245662ba40b183
#
_entry.id   249b867697af7d854e245662ba40b183
#
_cell.length_a   1.000
_cell.length_b   1.000
_cell.length_c   1.000
_cell.angle_alpha   90.00
_cell.angle_beta   90.00
_cell.angle_gamma   90.00
#
_symmetry.space_group_name_H-M   'P 1'
#
loop_
_entity.id
_entity.type
_entity.pdbx_description
1 polymer ?
#
loop_
_entity_poly.entity_id
_entity_poly.type
_entity_poly.pdbx_seq_one_letter_code
_entity_poly.pdbx_strand_id
1 'polypeptide(L)'
;MKKVIAILLALGMILSFAACKSAEEPAAEEPAAAEVTEAPAAEEPAEEPAEEPAETVTLNIAMVTDVGNIDDKSFNEFTWKGCKDWADANGMVAEYYRPSEDSDEARIETIKNAIEKGANVIVCPGYLFGATYQQLPQNYPDVMFLGIDLGLGDVPEPLSNTALITYEEEQSGFLAGYAAVMDGYTKLAFLGGIDVPAVVRYGFGFVQGADVAAAELGNTADVSIKYWYSGSFAPTDEIKTKTAGWYTEGTEVIFACGGGILYSAIASADEADGKLIGVDVDQANVSERIITSAKKELETSVKVALDDLMANGGVWSAAYGGTENKLGAAQDCVGLPLDTDSWRFSTFTVDEYNMLFEKVKSGEYEISAAIDVAPTVGITVDYQN
;
A
#
# COMPACT_ATOMS: atom_id res chain seq x y z
N MET A 1 -49.05 -14.10 -21.61
CA MET A 1 -48.91 -15.51 -22.09
C MET A 1 -47.56 -15.99 -21.66
N LYS A 2 -47.48 -16.61 -20.49
CA LYS A 2 -47.19 -18.03 -20.19
C LYS A 2 -46.03 -18.58 -21.08
N LYS A 3 -44.84 -18.90 -20.53
CA LYS A 3 -44.58 -20.16 -19.81
C LYS A 3 -43.28 -20.11 -18.99
N VAL A 4 -43.41 -20.54 -17.73
CA VAL A 4 -42.45 -21.03 -16.78
C VAL A 4 -41.92 -22.40 -17.23
N ILE A 5 -40.64 -22.69 -17.04
CA ILE A 5 -40.13 -24.06 -16.79
C ILE A 5 -39.00 -23.99 -15.79
N ALA A 6 -39.25 -24.59 -14.62
CA ALA A 6 -38.30 -24.99 -13.59
C ALA A 6 -37.98 -26.48 -13.77
N ILE A 7 -36.72 -26.89 -13.54
CA ILE A 7 -36.29 -28.30 -13.28
C ILE A 7 -35.08 -28.20 -12.33
N LEU A 8 -35.21 -28.41 -11.04
CA LEU A 8 -35.21 -29.56 -10.17
C LEU A 8 -33.94 -30.41 -10.21
N LEU A 9 -33.31 -30.38 -9.00
CA LEU A 9 -32.32 -31.25 -8.38
C LEU A 9 -32.37 -32.73 -8.75
N ALA A 10 -31.20 -33.40 -8.70
CA ALA A 10 -31.09 -34.80 -8.24
C ALA A 10 -29.75 -35.02 -7.49
N LEU A 11 -29.93 -35.33 -6.22
CA LEU A 11 -28.96 -35.88 -5.28
C LEU A 11 -28.81 -37.40 -5.57
N GLY A 12 -27.60 -37.91 -5.61
CA GLY A 12 -27.36 -39.36 -5.74
C GLY A 12 -26.33 -39.85 -4.74
N MET A 13 -26.81 -40.31 -3.57
CA MET A 13 -26.06 -41.18 -2.68
C MET A 13 -26.17 -42.63 -3.17
N ILE A 14 -25.07 -43.36 -3.22
CA ILE A 14 -25.05 -44.81 -3.34
C ILE A 14 -24.31 -45.41 -2.13
N LEU A 15 -25.05 -45.98 -1.23
CA LEU A 15 -24.60 -46.99 -0.25
C LEU A 15 -24.66 -48.38 -0.90
N SER A 16 -23.59 -49.15 -0.74
CA SER A 16 -23.61 -50.57 -1.07
C SER A 16 -23.33 -51.39 0.19
N PHE A 17 -24.34 -52.11 0.62
CA PHE A 17 -24.27 -53.13 1.67
C PHE A 17 -23.77 -54.47 1.13
N ALA A 18 -22.88 -55.11 1.89
CA ALA A 18 -22.46 -56.48 1.69
C ALA A 18 -23.39 -57.46 2.37
N ALA A 19 -23.64 -58.58 1.77
CA ALA A 19 -24.41 -59.65 2.33
C ALA A 19 -23.53 -60.88 2.64
N CYS A 20 -23.74 -61.41 3.84
CA CYS A 20 -23.19 -62.64 4.37
C CYS A 20 -23.71 -63.89 3.64
N LYS A 21 -22.92 -64.92 3.59
CA LYS A 21 -23.48 -66.33 3.75
C LYS A 21 -22.51 -67.29 4.47
N SER A 22 -23.07 -68.02 5.37
CA SER A 22 -22.62 -68.87 6.40
C SER A 22 -22.42 -70.36 5.96
N ALA A 23 -21.84 -71.11 6.95
CA ALA A 23 -21.87 -72.51 7.22
C ALA A 23 -20.64 -73.31 6.74
N GLU A 24 -19.93 -74.11 7.49
CA GLU A 24 -20.33 -75.23 8.41
C GLU A 24 -19.11 -75.62 9.25
N GLU A 25 -19.35 -75.94 10.50
CA GLU A 25 -18.48 -76.73 11.37
C GLU A 25 -18.69 -78.26 11.11
N PRO A 26 -17.77 -79.22 11.36
CA PRO A 26 -17.59 -79.64 12.71
C PRO A 26 -16.23 -80.27 13.11
N ALA A 27 -16.13 -80.49 14.43
CA ALA A 27 -15.52 -81.54 15.21
C ALA A 27 -14.07 -81.39 15.70
N ALA A 28 -14.03 -81.59 17.01
CA ALA A 28 -12.97 -81.56 17.97
C ALA A 28 -11.92 -82.70 17.84
N GLU A 29 -10.72 -82.36 18.32
CA GLU A 29 -9.89 -83.32 19.13
C GLU A 29 -8.91 -82.53 20.01
N GLU A 30 -8.93 -82.85 21.34
CA GLU A 30 -7.96 -82.48 22.38
C GLU A 30 -7.02 -83.65 22.62
N PRO A 31 -5.97 -83.57 23.49
CA PRO A 31 -4.92 -82.53 23.73
C PRO A 31 -3.50 -83.11 23.66
N ALA A 32 -2.49 -82.32 23.61
CA ALA A 32 -1.13 -82.67 24.02
C ALA A 32 -0.34 -81.49 24.60
N ALA A 33 0.37 -81.81 25.67
CA ALA A 33 1.02 -81.02 26.70
C ALA A 33 1.91 -79.87 26.31
N ALA A 34 1.90 -78.91 27.22
CA ALA A 34 2.79 -77.83 27.61
C ALA A 34 4.26 -77.88 27.18
N GLU A 35 4.69 -76.76 26.63
CA GLU A 35 6.05 -76.23 26.80
C GLU A 35 5.98 -74.75 27.11
N VAL A 36 6.53 -74.36 28.29
CA VAL A 36 6.60 -73.03 28.80
C VAL A 36 7.79 -72.37 28.12
N THR A 37 7.55 -71.43 27.23
CA THR A 37 8.57 -70.48 26.76
C THR A 37 8.29 -69.11 27.36
N GLU A 38 9.30 -68.58 28.01
CA GLU A 38 9.36 -67.22 28.60
C GLU A 38 8.86 -66.14 27.61
N ALA A 39 8.05 -65.22 28.14
CA ALA A 39 7.64 -64.03 27.46
C ALA A 39 8.83 -63.05 27.30
N PRO A 40 9.00 -62.42 26.14
CA PRO A 40 9.93 -61.30 26.00
C PRO A 40 9.42 -60.11 26.83
N ALA A 41 10.37 -59.45 27.50
CA ALA A 41 10.14 -58.23 28.25
C ALA A 41 9.43 -57.18 27.40
N ALA A 42 8.44 -56.51 27.99
CA ALA A 42 7.79 -55.37 27.40
C ALA A 42 8.85 -54.26 27.14
N GLU A 43 9.02 -53.87 25.89
CA GLU A 43 9.71 -52.65 25.55
C GLU A 43 8.89 -51.47 26.12
N GLU A 44 9.56 -50.61 26.92
CA GLU A 44 9.03 -49.33 27.35
C GLU A 44 8.72 -48.51 26.09
N PRO A 45 7.60 -47.74 26.06
CA PRO A 45 7.32 -46.84 24.95
C PRO A 45 8.48 -45.81 24.88
N ALA A 46 9.11 -45.70 23.71
CA ALA A 46 10.04 -44.65 23.44
C ALA A 46 9.34 -43.32 23.72
N GLU A 47 9.88 -42.50 24.61
CA GLU A 47 9.47 -41.10 24.78
C GLU A 47 9.61 -40.40 23.41
N GLU A 48 8.48 -39.92 22.88
CA GLU A 48 8.51 -38.99 21.75
C GLU A 48 9.42 -37.81 22.14
N PRO A 49 10.32 -37.33 21.25
CA PRO A 49 11.11 -36.15 21.51
C PRO A 49 10.17 -35.00 21.86
N ALA A 50 10.31 -34.42 23.04
CA ALA A 50 9.61 -33.19 23.39
C ALA A 50 9.90 -32.18 22.28
N GLU A 51 8.86 -31.67 21.61
CA GLU A 51 8.97 -30.52 20.70
C GLU A 51 9.65 -29.39 21.49
N GLU A 52 10.82 -28.96 21.04
CA GLU A 52 11.45 -27.75 21.58
C GLU A 52 10.42 -26.63 21.49
N PRO A 53 10.25 -25.81 22.55
CA PRO A 53 9.33 -24.67 22.48
C PRO A 53 9.71 -23.83 21.28
N ALA A 54 8.77 -23.59 20.36
CA ALA A 54 8.97 -22.70 19.23
C ALA A 54 9.54 -21.38 19.77
N GLU A 55 10.71 -20.95 19.29
CA GLU A 55 11.30 -19.68 19.69
C GLU A 55 10.29 -18.58 19.42
N THR A 56 9.92 -17.84 20.46
CA THR A 56 8.97 -16.74 20.33
C THR A 56 9.64 -15.62 19.54
N VAL A 57 9.14 -15.38 18.31
CA VAL A 57 9.59 -14.26 17.49
C VAL A 57 9.28 -12.96 18.21
N THR A 58 10.30 -12.10 18.40
CA THR A 58 10.12 -10.76 18.97
C THR A 58 10.61 -9.74 17.98
N LEU A 59 9.70 -8.86 17.54
CA LEU A 59 10.03 -7.77 16.62
C LEU A 59 10.04 -6.44 17.37
N ASN A 60 11.19 -5.75 17.34
CA ASN A 60 11.37 -4.40 17.85
C ASN A 60 11.50 -3.47 16.63
N ILE A 61 10.44 -2.73 16.34
CA ILE A 61 10.32 -1.94 15.11
C ILE A 61 10.84 -0.53 15.38
N ALA A 62 11.73 -0.04 14.54
CA ALA A 62 12.12 1.36 14.49
C ALA A 62 11.73 1.94 13.12
N MET A 63 10.83 2.88 13.10
CA MET A 63 10.58 3.71 11.92
C MET A 63 11.47 4.94 11.96
N VAL A 64 12.18 5.21 10.88
CA VAL A 64 12.98 6.44 10.72
C VAL A 64 12.34 7.31 9.66
N THR A 65 11.86 8.51 10.04
CA THR A 65 11.21 9.43 9.10
C THR A 65 12.19 9.98 8.07
N ASP A 66 11.68 10.38 6.91
CA ASP A 66 12.43 11.18 5.95
C ASP A 66 12.63 12.64 6.45
N VAL A 67 12.39 13.64 5.61
CA VAL A 67 12.38 15.06 5.99
C VAL A 67 11.09 15.50 6.67
N GLY A 68 10.05 14.65 6.60
CA GLY A 68 8.73 14.90 7.17
C GLY A 68 8.62 14.64 8.66
N ASN A 69 7.42 14.74 9.17
CA ASN A 69 7.06 14.50 10.57
C ASN A 69 5.96 13.43 10.63
N ILE A 70 5.82 12.76 11.77
CA ILE A 70 4.77 11.75 11.98
C ILE A 70 3.36 12.36 12.19
N ASP A 71 3.19 13.64 12.01
CA ASP A 71 1.93 14.39 12.08
C ASP A 71 1.61 15.13 10.77
N ASP A 72 2.19 14.66 9.65
CA ASP A 72 2.04 15.25 8.32
C ASP A 72 0.67 15.02 7.66
N LYS A 73 -0.22 14.24 8.30
CA LYS A 73 -1.52 13.81 7.80
C LYS A 73 -1.45 13.05 6.46
N SER A 74 -0.31 12.43 6.19
CA SER A 74 0.01 11.80 4.93
C SER A 74 1.04 10.66 5.13
N PHE A 75 2.14 10.71 4.42
CA PHE A 75 3.10 9.63 4.19
C PHE A 75 3.77 9.09 5.47
N ASN A 76 4.40 9.99 6.27
CA ASN A 76 5.09 9.57 7.48
C ASN A 76 4.12 9.14 8.59
N GLU A 77 3.02 9.89 8.78
CA GLU A 77 2.02 9.57 9.81
C GLU A 77 1.41 8.18 9.61
N PHE A 78 1.03 7.84 8.37
CA PHE A 78 0.35 6.56 8.12
C PHE A 78 1.31 5.38 7.97
N THR A 79 2.54 5.60 7.56
CA THR A 79 3.59 4.56 7.70
C THR A 79 3.85 4.27 9.17
N TRP A 80 3.98 5.31 10.01
CA TRP A 80 4.11 5.17 11.46
C TRP A 80 2.92 4.46 12.09
N LYS A 81 1.71 4.84 11.69
CA LYS A 81 0.48 4.21 12.16
C LYS A 81 0.46 2.71 11.84
N GLY A 82 0.90 2.31 10.64
CA GLY A 82 1.06 0.90 10.27
C GLY A 82 1.98 0.15 11.23
N CYS A 83 3.16 0.70 11.52
CA CYS A 83 4.11 0.12 12.46
C CYS A 83 3.56 0.03 13.89
N LYS A 84 3.00 1.13 14.38
CA LYS A 84 2.53 1.26 15.77
C LYS A 84 1.31 0.39 16.06
N ASP A 85 0.30 0.46 15.22
CA ASP A 85 -0.94 -0.31 15.39
C ASP A 85 -0.67 -1.82 15.28
N TRP A 86 0.22 -2.21 14.35
CA TRP A 86 0.63 -3.61 14.22
C TRP A 86 1.38 -4.09 15.48
N ALA A 87 2.33 -3.30 15.96
CA ALA A 87 3.09 -3.65 17.16
C ALA A 87 2.19 -3.78 18.39
N ASP A 88 1.27 -2.82 18.60
CA ASP A 88 0.31 -2.85 19.71
C ASP A 88 -0.60 -4.09 19.66
N ALA A 89 -1.07 -4.46 18.46
CA ALA A 89 -1.94 -5.62 18.27
C ALA A 89 -1.22 -6.96 18.54
N ASN A 90 0.09 -7.01 18.32
CA ASN A 90 0.90 -8.22 18.47
C ASN A 90 1.74 -8.26 19.76
N GLY A 91 1.61 -7.28 20.65
CA GLY A 91 2.38 -7.18 21.89
C GLY A 91 3.89 -6.92 21.67
N MET A 92 4.21 -6.26 20.54
CA MET A 92 5.56 -5.89 20.14
C MET A 92 5.85 -4.42 20.43
N VAL A 93 7.09 -3.98 20.19
CA VAL A 93 7.53 -2.60 20.41
C VAL A 93 7.71 -1.89 19.08
N ALA A 94 7.19 -0.68 18.97
CA ALA A 94 7.50 0.22 17.86
C ALA A 94 7.89 1.60 18.42
N GLU A 95 8.98 2.15 17.90
CA GLU A 95 9.46 3.51 18.17
C GLU A 95 9.73 4.23 16.85
N TYR A 96 9.57 5.56 16.83
CA TYR A 96 10.00 6.34 15.68
C TYR A 96 11.19 7.23 16.01
N TYR A 97 11.98 7.50 15.00
CA TYR A 97 13.16 8.34 15.08
C TYR A 97 13.14 9.36 13.94
N ARG A 98 13.70 10.52 14.19
CA ARG A 98 13.85 11.56 13.19
C ARG A 98 15.32 11.91 13.04
N PRO A 99 15.88 11.91 11.81
CA PRO A 99 17.24 12.40 11.57
C PRO A 99 17.40 13.85 12.02
N SER A 100 18.59 14.20 12.47
CA SER A 100 18.89 15.56 12.96
C SER A 100 18.89 16.61 11.86
N GLU A 101 19.16 16.18 10.62
CA GLU A 101 19.18 17.00 9.42
C GLU A 101 18.86 16.16 8.17
N ASP A 102 18.63 16.79 7.04
CA ASP A 102 18.40 16.12 5.76
C ASP A 102 19.74 15.77 5.10
N SER A 103 20.33 14.66 5.56
CA SER A 103 21.54 14.06 4.96
C SER A 103 21.56 12.56 5.12
N ASP A 104 22.27 11.86 4.22
CA ASP A 104 22.42 10.41 4.30
C ASP A 104 23.19 10.00 5.57
N GLU A 105 24.17 10.79 5.99
CA GLU A 105 24.92 10.56 7.21
C GLU A 105 24.02 10.60 8.45
N ALA A 106 23.11 11.57 8.53
CA ALA A 106 22.17 11.70 9.65
C ALA A 106 21.16 10.54 9.66
N ARG A 107 20.68 10.09 8.49
CA ARG A 107 19.80 8.91 8.36
C ARG A 107 20.52 7.64 8.82
N ILE A 108 21.75 7.42 8.34
CA ILE A 108 22.60 6.28 8.73
C ILE A 108 22.87 6.27 10.24
N GLU A 109 23.24 7.40 10.83
CA GLU A 109 23.48 7.53 12.27
C GLU A 109 22.20 7.24 13.08
N THR A 110 21.07 7.75 12.63
CA THR A 110 19.76 7.54 13.28
C THR A 110 19.37 6.06 13.28
N ILE A 111 19.55 5.36 12.16
CA ILE A 111 19.25 3.92 12.07
C ILE A 111 20.21 3.12 12.96
N LYS A 112 21.51 3.41 12.94
CA LYS A 112 22.49 2.74 13.82
C LYS A 112 22.12 2.91 15.29
N ASN A 113 21.74 4.12 15.71
CA ASN A 113 21.28 4.38 17.08
C ASN A 113 20.02 3.58 17.43
N ALA A 114 19.08 3.42 16.50
CA ALA A 114 17.90 2.59 16.73
C ALA A 114 18.28 1.10 16.90
N ILE A 115 19.18 0.58 16.07
CA ILE A 115 19.69 -0.79 16.16
C ILE A 115 20.44 -1.02 17.48
N GLU A 116 21.29 -0.09 17.90
CA GLU A 116 22.00 -0.14 19.18
C GLU A 116 21.06 -0.16 20.39
N LYS A 117 19.85 0.41 20.25
CA LYS A 117 18.78 0.35 21.25
C LYS A 117 17.94 -0.93 21.19
N GLY A 118 18.25 -1.83 20.29
CA GLY A 118 17.63 -3.15 20.19
C GLY A 118 16.56 -3.29 19.10
N ALA A 119 16.45 -2.33 18.17
CA ALA A 119 15.60 -2.50 17.00
C ALA A 119 16.17 -3.60 16.09
N ASN A 120 15.32 -4.54 15.69
CA ASN A 120 15.66 -5.60 14.75
C ASN A 120 14.82 -5.54 13.46
N VAL A 121 13.89 -4.56 13.37
CA VAL A 121 13.15 -4.21 12.15
C VAL A 121 13.26 -2.70 11.95
N ILE A 122 13.79 -2.29 10.80
CA ILE A 122 13.92 -0.89 10.40
C ILE A 122 12.95 -0.60 9.27
N VAL A 123 12.05 0.36 9.47
CA VAL A 123 11.10 0.82 8.47
C VAL A 123 11.43 2.25 8.07
N CYS A 124 11.69 2.48 6.80
CA CYS A 124 12.05 3.80 6.28
C CYS A 124 11.13 4.20 5.13
N PRO A 125 10.30 5.25 5.31
CA PRO A 125 9.50 5.82 4.25
C PRO A 125 10.31 6.80 3.41
N GLY A 126 10.33 6.58 2.09
CA GLY A 126 10.80 7.53 1.11
C GLY A 126 12.11 7.19 0.42
N TYR A 127 12.19 7.58 -0.83
CA TYR A 127 13.34 7.37 -1.73
C TYR A 127 14.67 7.93 -1.19
N LEU A 128 14.65 8.90 -0.27
CA LEU A 128 15.86 9.47 0.37
C LEU A 128 16.68 8.43 1.15
N PHE A 129 16.10 7.27 1.45
CA PHE A 129 16.82 6.17 2.10
C PHE A 129 17.55 5.23 1.12
N GLY A 130 17.50 5.48 -0.19
CA GLY A 130 18.15 4.63 -1.20
C GLY A 130 19.62 4.36 -0.89
N ALA A 131 20.44 5.42 -0.72
CA ALA A 131 21.85 5.29 -0.37
C ALA A 131 22.08 4.56 0.96
N THR A 132 21.21 4.77 1.94
CA THR A 132 21.24 4.12 3.25
C THR A 132 20.99 2.61 3.12
N TYR A 133 19.99 2.20 2.32
CA TYR A 133 19.62 0.81 2.09
C TYR A 133 20.63 0.04 1.22
N GLN A 134 21.41 0.74 0.39
CA GLN A 134 22.56 0.14 -0.28
C GLN A 134 23.74 -0.14 0.66
N GLN A 135 23.84 0.53 1.81
CA GLN A 135 25.00 0.46 2.70
C GLN A 135 24.76 -0.34 3.98
N LEU A 136 23.62 -0.17 4.66
CA LEU A 136 23.43 -0.71 6.01
C LEU A 136 23.08 -2.20 6.06
N PRO A 137 22.19 -2.77 5.23
CA PRO A 137 21.74 -4.15 5.37
C PRO A 137 22.86 -5.19 5.41
N GLN A 138 23.92 -4.98 4.63
CA GLN A 138 25.09 -5.88 4.59
C GLN A 138 25.89 -5.90 5.91
N ASN A 139 25.80 -4.84 6.72
CA ASN A 139 26.53 -4.73 8.00
C ASN A 139 25.68 -5.23 9.18
N TYR A 140 24.39 -5.47 8.95
CA TYR A 140 23.41 -5.90 9.96
C TYR A 140 22.55 -7.04 9.42
N PRO A 141 23.13 -8.23 9.19
CA PRO A 141 22.43 -9.34 8.53
C PRO A 141 21.23 -9.88 9.34
N ASP A 142 21.24 -9.67 10.66
CA ASP A 142 20.17 -10.10 11.57
C ASP A 142 19.08 -9.02 11.77
N VAL A 143 19.20 -7.87 11.12
CA VAL A 143 18.20 -6.79 11.14
C VAL A 143 17.45 -6.79 9.82
N MET A 144 16.13 -6.74 9.92
CA MET A 144 15.24 -6.66 8.74
C MET A 144 14.96 -5.22 8.35
N PHE A 145 15.03 -4.92 7.07
CA PHE A 145 14.82 -3.57 6.52
C PHE A 145 13.59 -3.58 5.61
N LEU A 146 12.68 -2.63 5.84
CA LEU A 146 11.50 -2.39 5.01
C LEU A 146 11.54 -0.97 4.46
N GLY A 147 11.70 -0.85 3.15
CA GLY A 147 11.64 0.42 2.44
C GLY A 147 10.26 0.67 1.85
N ILE A 148 9.65 1.81 2.14
CA ILE A 148 8.38 2.26 1.57
C ILE A 148 8.66 3.39 0.57
N ASP A 149 8.10 3.33 -0.63
CA ASP A 149 8.47 4.15 -1.78
C ASP A 149 9.97 4.06 -2.14
N LEU A 150 10.53 2.89 -1.90
CA LEU A 150 11.86 2.49 -2.33
C LEU A 150 11.74 1.34 -3.30
N GLY A 151 12.33 1.46 -4.48
CA GLY A 151 12.31 0.46 -5.52
C GLY A 151 13.71 0.04 -5.98
N LEU A 152 13.74 -0.86 -6.96
CA LEU A 152 15.01 -1.31 -7.57
C LEU A 152 15.77 -0.18 -8.27
N GLY A 153 15.11 0.95 -8.57
CA GLY A 153 15.79 2.15 -9.07
C GLY A 153 16.69 2.80 -8.01
N ASP A 154 16.29 2.71 -6.73
CA ASP A 154 17.02 3.28 -5.59
C ASP A 154 17.96 2.26 -4.96
N VAL A 155 17.57 0.98 -4.93
CA VAL A 155 18.32 -0.15 -4.35
C VAL A 155 18.36 -1.28 -5.38
N PRO A 156 19.29 -1.25 -6.35
CA PRO A 156 19.28 -2.18 -7.49
C PRO A 156 19.45 -3.66 -7.13
N GLU A 157 20.15 -3.95 -6.05
CA GLU A 157 20.44 -5.31 -5.57
C GLU A 157 20.11 -5.44 -4.07
N PRO A 158 18.82 -5.44 -3.68
CA PRO A 158 18.45 -5.57 -2.28
C PRO A 158 18.85 -6.94 -1.74
N LEU A 159 19.36 -6.97 -0.51
CA LEU A 159 19.74 -8.22 0.16
C LEU A 159 18.51 -8.95 0.72
N SER A 160 18.65 -10.23 1.05
CA SER A 160 17.56 -11.05 1.59
C SER A 160 16.93 -10.52 2.89
N ASN A 161 17.63 -9.67 3.64
CA ASN A 161 17.11 -8.98 4.81
C ASN A 161 16.48 -7.62 4.48
N THR A 162 16.28 -7.30 3.20
CA THR A 162 15.71 -6.04 2.71
C THR A 162 14.47 -6.32 1.86
N ALA A 163 13.35 -5.74 2.24
CA ALA A 163 12.10 -5.73 1.49
C ALA A 163 11.81 -4.31 1.00
N LEU A 164 11.39 -4.16 -0.25
CA LEU A 164 11.03 -2.87 -0.85
C LEU A 164 9.57 -2.90 -1.27
N ILE A 165 8.86 -1.83 -1.00
CA ILE A 165 7.47 -1.61 -1.44
C ILE A 165 7.40 -0.31 -2.21
N THR A 166 6.84 -0.37 -3.40
CA THR A 166 6.46 0.78 -4.23
C THR A 166 4.99 0.69 -4.60
N TYR A 167 4.43 1.78 -5.11
CA TYR A 167 3.03 1.83 -5.50
C TYR A 167 2.90 2.26 -6.96
N GLU A 168 1.74 1.95 -7.55
CA GLU A 168 1.34 2.43 -8.87
C GLU A 168 0.56 3.74 -8.71
N GLU A 169 1.25 4.79 -8.23
CA GLU A 169 0.66 6.10 -7.93
C GLU A 169 0.05 6.75 -9.17
N GLU A 170 0.54 6.41 -10.37
CA GLU A 170 -0.05 6.84 -11.64
C GLU A 170 -1.50 6.41 -11.78
N GLN A 171 -1.87 5.25 -11.21
CA GLN A 171 -3.25 4.78 -11.24
C GLN A 171 -4.14 5.60 -10.30
N SER A 172 -3.66 5.91 -9.10
CA SER A 172 -4.41 6.76 -8.15
C SER A 172 -4.55 8.19 -8.66
N GLY A 173 -3.47 8.75 -9.23
CA GLY A 173 -3.51 10.03 -9.91
C GLY A 173 -4.50 10.06 -11.08
N PHE A 174 -4.49 9.01 -11.92
CA PHE A 174 -5.42 8.84 -13.04
C PHE A 174 -6.88 8.86 -12.56
N LEU A 175 -7.20 8.07 -11.53
CA LEU A 175 -8.54 8.02 -10.96
C LEU A 175 -8.99 9.39 -10.46
N ALA A 176 -8.12 10.15 -9.80
CA ALA A 176 -8.43 11.48 -9.30
C ALA A 176 -8.64 12.51 -10.42
N GLY A 177 -7.80 12.49 -11.45
CA GLY A 177 -7.92 13.38 -12.62
C GLY A 177 -9.17 13.09 -13.44
N TYR A 178 -9.44 11.81 -13.68
CA TYR A 178 -10.66 11.36 -14.38
C TYR A 178 -11.92 11.78 -13.62
N ALA A 179 -11.98 11.51 -12.32
CA ALA A 179 -13.12 11.84 -11.47
C ALA A 179 -13.39 13.36 -11.44
N ALA A 180 -12.35 14.18 -11.33
CA ALA A 180 -12.50 15.63 -11.32
C ALA A 180 -13.12 16.16 -12.63
N VAL A 181 -12.67 15.68 -13.77
CA VAL A 181 -13.24 16.11 -15.08
C VAL A 181 -14.65 15.56 -15.27
N MET A 182 -14.93 14.31 -14.88
CA MET A 182 -16.27 13.73 -14.94
C MET A 182 -17.26 14.45 -14.02
N ASP A 183 -16.79 15.02 -12.89
CA ASP A 183 -17.62 15.87 -12.01
C ASP A 183 -17.86 17.28 -12.57
N GLY A 184 -17.26 17.61 -13.72
CA GLY A 184 -17.51 18.84 -14.47
C GLY A 184 -16.43 19.91 -14.31
N TYR A 185 -15.35 19.66 -13.58
CA TYR A 185 -14.22 20.62 -13.48
C TYR A 185 -13.41 20.64 -14.78
N THR A 186 -13.05 21.84 -15.23
CA THR A 186 -12.27 22.06 -16.47
C THR A 186 -10.96 22.82 -16.25
N LYS A 187 -10.85 23.53 -15.14
CA LYS A 187 -9.66 24.32 -14.77
C LYS A 187 -9.00 23.69 -13.54
N LEU A 188 -8.06 22.80 -13.79
CA LEU A 188 -7.40 22.02 -12.75
C LEU A 188 -5.98 22.55 -12.49
N ALA A 189 -5.39 22.14 -11.35
CA ALA A 189 -3.96 22.28 -11.12
C ALA A 189 -3.39 21.08 -10.38
N PHE A 190 -2.10 20.81 -10.63
CA PHE A 190 -1.29 19.90 -9.86
C PHE A 190 -0.21 20.68 -9.13
N LEU A 191 -0.22 20.58 -7.80
CA LEU A 191 0.81 21.08 -6.89
C LEU A 191 1.59 19.88 -6.36
N GLY A 192 2.77 19.63 -6.90
CA GLY A 192 3.70 18.62 -6.37
C GLY A 192 4.60 19.22 -5.30
N GLY A 193 5.03 18.39 -4.36
CA GLY A 193 6.11 18.71 -3.44
C GLY A 193 7.47 18.73 -4.15
N ILE A 194 8.36 17.81 -3.78
CA ILE A 194 9.61 17.57 -4.50
C ILE A 194 9.30 16.61 -5.66
N ASP A 195 9.96 16.77 -6.80
CA ASP A 195 9.77 15.99 -8.03
C ASP A 195 10.40 14.58 -7.95
N VAL A 196 10.04 13.83 -6.91
CA VAL A 196 10.47 12.46 -6.68
C VAL A 196 9.58 11.46 -7.45
N PRO A 197 10.04 10.24 -7.71
CA PRO A 197 9.32 9.28 -8.56
C PRO A 197 7.83 9.10 -8.22
N ALA A 198 7.48 8.96 -6.95
CA ALA A 198 6.09 8.80 -6.51
C ALA A 198 5.24 10.04 -6.83
N VAL A 199 5.73 11.25 -6.52
CA VAL A 199 5.02 12.52 -6.79
C VAL A 199 4.85 12.75 -8.29
N VAL A 200 5.87 12.40 -9.09
CA VAL A 200 5.78 12.49 -10.56
C VAL A 200 4.73 11.51 -11.10
N ARG A 201 4.69 10.25 -10.62
CA ARG A 201 3.67 9.27 -11.04
C ARG A 201 2.26 9.74 -10.71
N TYR A 202 2.01 10.25 -9.51
CA TYR A 202 0.73 10.86 -9.16
C TYR A 202 0.33 11.98 -10.13
N GLY A 203 1.25 12.92 -10.38
CA GLY A 203 0.98 14.07 -11.24
C GLY A 203 0.75 13.70 -12.69
N PHE A 204 1.58 12.82 -13.25
CA PHE A 204 1.42 12.36 -14.63
C PHE A 204 0.19 11.46 -14.79
N GLY A 205 -0.14 10.65 -13.79
CA GLY A 205 -1.40 9.92 -13.75
C GLY A 205 -2.59 10.86 -13.77
N PHE A 206 -2.59 11.92 -12.94
CA PHE A 206 -3.64 12.94 -12.89
C PHE A 206 -3.88 13.60 -14.25
N VAL A 207 -2.80 13.95 -14.97
CA VAL A 207 -2.88 14.50 -16.32
C VAL A 207 -3.50 13.51 -17.29
N GLN A 208 -3.08 12.24 -17.26
CA GLN A 208 -3.61 11.18 -18.13
C GLN A 208 -5.10 10.90 -17.87
N GLY A 209 -5.52 10.83 -16.60
CA GLY A 209 -6.91 10.62 -16.24
C GLY A 209 -7.83 11.76 -16.67
N ALA A 210 -7.38 13.01 -16.49
CA ALA A 210 -8.10 14.19 -16.94
C ALA A 210 -8.25 14.23 -18.47
N ASP A 211 -7.21 13.84 -19.22
CA ASP A 211 -7.23 13.77 -20.68
C ASP A 211 -8.24 12.73 -21.20
N VAL A 212 -8.21 11.54 -20.62
CA VAL A 212 -9.15 10.47 -20.99
C VAL A 212 -10.59 10.89 -20.74
N ALA A 213 -10.90 11.42 -19.56
CA ALA A 213 -12.25 11.90 -19.24
C ALA A 213 -12.69 13.04 -20.17
N ALA A 214 -11.82 13.99 -20.46
CA ALA A 214 -12.09 15.08 -21.39
C ALA A 214 -12.37 14.59 -22.82
N ALA A 215 -11.64 13.58 -23.27
CA ALA A 215 -11.87 12.94 -24.57
C ALA A 215 -13.22 12.21 -24.62
N GLU A 216 -13.60 11.48 -23.56
CA GLU A 216 -14.89 10.81 -23.46
C GLU A 216 -16.07 11.78 -23.44
N LEU A 217 -15.93 12.94 -22.78
CA LEU A 217 -16.92 14.02 -22.77
C LEU A 217 -16.91 14.88 -24.04
N GLY A 218 -15.90 14.77 -24.88
CA GLY A 218 -15.74 15.58 -26.09
C GLY A 218 -15.40 17.06 -25.82
N ASN A 219 -14.83 17.39 -24.64
CA ASN A 219 -14.50 18.75 -24.21
C ASN A 219 -12.99 18.98 -23.98
N THR A 220 -12.12 18.20 -24.63
CA THR A 220 -10.66 18.25 -24.48
C THR A 220 -10.08 19.68 -24.63
N ALA A 221 -10.66 20.50 -25.50
CA ALA A 221 -10.22 21.89 -25.71
C ALA A 221 -10.51 22.82 -24.53
N ASP A 222 -11.45 22.47 -23.65
CA ASP A 222 -11.87 23.28 -22.51
C ASP A 222 -11.11 22.94 -21.23
N VAL A 223 -10.53 21.71 -21.15
CA VAL A 223 -9.80 21.23 -19.97
C VAL A 223 -8.36 21.71 -19.99
N SER A 224 -7.91 22.25 -18.87
CA SER A 224 -6.53 22.70 -18.70
C SER A 224 -6.01 22.41 -17.28
N ILE A 225 -4.71 22.11 -17.19
CA ILE A 225 -4.01 21.83 -15.93
C ILE A 225 -2.80 22.75 -15.81
N LYS A 226 -2.70 23.51 -14.71
CA LYS A 226 -1.45 24.14 -14.29
C LYS A 226 -0.65 23.12 -13.49
N TYR A 227 0.63 22.95 -13.78
CA TYR A 227 1.45 21.92 -13.21
C TYR A 227 2.75 22.49 -12.64
N TRP A 228 3.01 22.28 -11.33
CA TRP A 228 4.20 22.83 -10.69
C TRP A 228 4.67 21.98 -9.51
N TYR A 229 5.99 21.88 -9.34
CA TYR A 229 6.66 21.33 -8.17
C TYR A 229 7.18 22.45 -7.29
N SER A 230 6.83 22.43 -5.99
CA SER A 230 7.23 23.46 -5.03
C SER A 230 8.67 23.31 -4.52
N GLY A 231 9.29 22.14 -4.72
CA GLY A 231 10.60 21.78 -4.18
C GLY A 231 10.61 21.56 -2.67
N SER A 232 9.43 21.42 -2.02
CA SER A 232 9.31 21.24 -0.57
C SER A 232 8.13 20.35 -0.22
N PHE A 233 8.23 19.61 0.88
CA PHE A 233 7.08 18.93 1.52
C PHE A 233 6.54 19.71 2.73
N ALA A 234 7.16 20.83 3.09
CA ALA A 234 6.70 21.70 4.17
C ALA A 234 5.79 22.83 3.63
N PRO A 235 4.82 23.32 4.42
CA PRO A 235 4.01 24.46 4.04
C PRO A 235 4.87 25.73 3.99
N THR A 236 4.64 26.58 2.97
CA THR A 236 5.34 27.85 2.78
C THR A 236 4.40 28.96 2.30
N ASP A 237 4.78 30.23 2.53
CA ASP A 237 4.05 31.38 2.01
C ASP A 237 4.14 31.47 0.47
N GLU A 238 5.20 30.93 -0.13
CA GLU A 238 5.35 30.85 -1.58
C GLU A 238 4.29 29.95 -2.20
N ILE A 239 4.13 28.73 -1.63
CA ILE A 239 3.09 27.77 -2.08
C ILE A 239 1.70 28.41 -1.93
N LYS A 240 1.40 29.02 -0.77
CA LYS A 240 0.12 29.71 -0.55
C LYS A 240 -0.11 30.81 -1.60
N THR A 241 0.89 31.64 -1.87
CA THR A 241 0.79 32.74 -2.83
C THR A 241 0.58 32.22 -4.25
N LYS A 242 1.31 31.18 -4.65
CA LYS A 242 1.19 30.56 -5.96
C LYS A 242 -0.20 29.97 -6.19
N THR A 243 -0.70 29.20 -5.24
CA THR A 243 -2.03 28.56 -5.32
C THR A 243 -3.17 29.58 -5.25
N ALA A 244 -3.06 30.64 -4.44
CA ALA A 244 -4.00 31.76 -4.46
C ALA A 244 -4.05 32.49 -5.82
N GLY A 245 -2.89 32.65 -6.46
CA GLY A 245 -2.81 33.16 -7.83
C GLY A 245 -3.58 32.26 -8.82
N TRP A 246 -3.43 30.96 -8.73
CA TRP A 246 -4.14 30.01 -9.58
C TRP A 246 -5.67 30.12 -9.43
N TYR A 247 -6.18 30.17 -8.19
CA TYR A 247 -7.62 30.38 -7.96
C TYR A 247 -8.10 31.73 -8.52
N THR A 248 -7.30 32.79 -8.38
CA THR A 248 -7.63 34.11 -8.96
C THR A 248 -7.71 34.05 -10.49
N GLU A 249 -6.92 33.20 -11.13
CA GLU A 249 -6.91 32.95 -12.57
C GLU A 249 -7.98 31.94 -13.03
N GLY A 250 -8.81 31.45 -12.10
CA GLY A 250 -9.97 30.62 -12.37
C GLY A 250 -9.73 29.11 -12.23
N THR A 251 -8.64 28.67 -11.62
CA THR A 251 -8.48 27.25 -11.23
C THR A 251 -9.59 26.87 -10.25
N GLU A 252 -10.21 25.72 -10.45
CA GLU A 252 -11.36 25.25 -9.69
C GLU A 252 -10.93 24.22 -8.64
N VAL A 253 -10.01 23.31 -9.01
CA VAL A 253 -9.51 22.21 -8.16
C VAL A 253 -7.99 22.13 -8.26
N ILE A 254 -7.33 22.03 -7.11
CA ILE A 254 -5.88 21.79 -7.01
C ILE A 254 -5.64 20.41 -6.39
N PHE A 255 -4.91 19.53 -7.07
CA PHE A 255 -4.38 18.32 -6.48
C PHE A 255 -3.09 18.64 -5.72
N ALA A 256 -3.13 18.60 -4.39
CA ALA A 256 -1.99 18.89 -3.51
C ALA A 256 -1.26 17.59 -3.14
N CYS A 257 -0.19 17.28 -3.85
CA CYS A 257 0.57 16.04 -3.75
C CYS A 257 1.92 16.27 -3.04
N GLY A 258 1.95 16.14 -1.69
CA GLY A 258 3.21 16.28 -0.95
C GLY A 258 3.08 16.62 0.54
N GLY A 259 2.35 15.84 1.31
CA GLY A 259 2.29 15.97 2.77
C GLY A 259 1.90 17.37 3.25
N GLY A 260 2.80 18.03 3.96
CA GLY A 260 2.53 19.33 4.61
C GLY A 260 2.21 20.51 3.68
N ILE A 261 2.54 20.45 2.38
CA ILE A 261 2.17 21.51 1.41
C ILE A 261 0.65 21.67 1.30
N LEU A 262 -0.12 20.64 1.65
CA LEU A 262 -1.57 20.69 1.71
C LEU A 262 -2.08 21.86 2.57
N TYR A 263 -1.42 22.17 3.68
CA TYR A 263 -1.86 23.28 4.56
C TYR A 263 -1.75 24.66 3.87
N SER A 264 -0.74 24.87 3.03
CA SER A 264 -0.65 26.08 2.22
C SER A 264 -1.74 26.14 1.16
N ALA A 265 -2.06 24.99 0.53
CA ALA A 265 -3.15 24.90 -0.44
C ALA A 265 -4.53 25.11 0.21
N ILE A 266 -4.77 24.55 1.42
CA ILE A 266 -6.00 24.80 2.19
C ILE A 266 -6.17 26.29 2.46
N ALA A 267 -5.12 26.96 2.94
CA ALA A 267 -5.20 28.38 3.27
C ALA A 267 -5.60 29.23 2.05
N SER A 268 -5.13 28.91 0.84
CA SER A 268 -5.54 29.60 -0.37
C SER A 268 -6.93 29.20 -0.87
N ALA A 269 -7.31 27.91 -0.72
CA ALA A 269 -8.62 27.42 -1.09
C ALA A 269 -9.73 28.01 -0.20
N ASP A 270 -9.47 28.21 1.08
CA ASP A 270 -10.40 28.86 2.00
C ASP A 270 -10.70 30.31 1.62
N GLU A 271 -9.66 31.05 1.20
CA GLU A 271 -9.81 32.45 0.77
C GLU A 271 -10.57 32.57 -0.58
N ALA A 272 -10.43 31.56 -1.45
CA ALA A 272 -10.97 31.57 -2.82
C ALA A 272 -12.28 30.77 -3.00
N ASP A 273 -12.76 30.09 -1.97
CA ASP A 273 -13.83 29.06 -2.05
C ASP A 273 -13.48 27.93 -3.05
N GLY A 274 -12.18 27.63 -3.19
CA GLY A 274 -11.64 26.64 -4.09
C GLY A 274 -11.79 25.20 -3.57
N LYS A 275 -11.49 24.22 -4.42
CA LYS A 275 -11.51 22.79 -4.10
C LYS A 275 -10.11 22.19 -4.14
N LEU A 276 -9.94 21.10 -3.40
CA LEU A 276 -8.68 20.36 -3.31
C LEU A 276 -8.89 18.87 -3.54
N ILE A 277 -7.84 18.21 -4.02
CA ILE A 277 -7.67 16.76 -3.97
C ILE A 277 -6.47 16.51 -3.05
N GLY A 278 -6.65 15.62 -2.07
CA GLY A 278 -5.61 15.17 -1.14
C GLY A 278 -4.76 14.03 -1.71
N VAL A 279 -3.77 13.57 -0.95
CA VAL A 279 -2.81 12.54 -1.37
C VAL A 279 -2.54 11.52 -0.27
N ASP A 280 -2.05 10.35 -0.67
CA ASP A 280 -1.60 9.22 0.16
C ASP A 280 -2.72 8.53 0.94
N VAL A 281 -3.53 9.29 1.66
CA VAL A 281 -4.58 8.80 2.54
C VAL A 281 -5.84 9.63 2.39
N ASP A 282 -6.94 9.19 3.00
CA ASP A 282 -8.14 10.02 3.07
C ASP A 282 -7.91 11.24 3.96
N GLN A 283 -7.81 12.41 3.33
CA GLN A 283 -7.59 13.70 3.99
C GLN A 283 -8.88 14.53 4.13
N ALA A 284 -10.06 13.97 3.87
CA ALA A 284 -11.33 14.70 3.95
C ALA A 284 -11.59 15.32 5.32
N ASN A 285 -11.06 14.72 6.40
CA ASN A 285 -11.15 15.22 7.76
C ASN A 285 -10.23 16.42 8.06
N VAL A 286 -9.29 16.73 7.17
CA VAL A 286 -8.36 17.87 7.35
C VAL A 286 -9.00 19.17 6.91
N SER A 287 -9.81 19.15 5.84
CA SER A 287 -10.54 20.32 5.33
C SER A 287 -11.78 19.93 4.53
N GLU A 288 -12.85 20.72 4.66
CA GLU A 288 -14.04 20.59 3.81
C GLU A 288 -13.78 20.99 2.34
N ARG A 289 -12.64 21.60 2.03
CA ARG A 289 -12.22 21.93 0.67
C ARG A 289 -11.79 20.69 -0.12
N ILE A 290 -11.43 19.61 0.58
CA ILE A 290 -10.96 18.36 -0.05
C ILE A 290 -12.18 17.57 -0.52
N ILE A 291 -12.29 17.39 -1.84
CA ILE A 291 -13.42 16.66 -2.46
C ILE A 291 -13.17 15.16 -2.58
N THR A 292 -11.93 14.75 -2.61
CA THR A 292 -11.44 13.36 -2.56
C THR A 292 -9.93 13.36 -2.27
N SER A 293 -9.32 12.16 -2.20
CA SER A 293 -7.88 11.99 -2.06
C SER A 293 -7.37 10.86 -2.94
N ALA A 294 -6.26 11.07 -3.64
CA ALA A 294 -5.56 10.01 -4.38
C ALA A 294 -4.76 9.16 -3.37
N LYS A 295 -5.31 8.00 -3.00
CA LYS A 295 -4.80 7.15 -1.92
C LYS A 295 -3.79 6.12 -2.39
N LYS A 296 -2.90 5.74 -1.45
CA LYS A 296 -2.17 4.47 -1.41
C LYS A 296 -2.25 3.87 -0.01
N GLU A 297 -2.30 2.53 0.09
CA GLU A 297 -2.59 1.81 1.33
C GLU A 297 -1.33 1.63 2.19
N LEU A 298 -0.77 2.75 2.67
CA LEU A 298 0.47 2.80 3.45
C LEU A 298 0.39 1.96 4.73
N GLU A 299 -0.65 2.16 5.52
CA GLU A 299 -0.85 1.44 6.79
C GLU A 299 -1.00 -0.06 6.55
N THR A 300 -1.82 -0.44 5.57
CA THR A 300 -2.11 -1.84 5.23
C THR A 300 -0.86 -2.55 4.72
N SER A 301 -0.11 -1.94 3.80
CA SER A 301 1.08 -2.55 3.22
C SER A 301 2.19 -2.79 4.25
N VAL A 302 2.39 -1.87 5.20
CA VAL A 302 3.30 -2.06 6.33
C VAL A 302 2.85 -3.23 7.21
N LYS A 303 1.55 -3.29 7.57
CA LYS A 303 1.00 -4.37 8.39
C LYS A 303 1.16 -5.74 7.73
N VAL A 304 0.85 -5.85 6.44
CA VAL A 304 0.98 -7.11 5.69
C VAL A 304 2.44 -7.56 5.59
N ALA A 305 3.37 -6.62 5.39
CA ALA A 305 4.80 -6.94 5.39
C ALA A 305 5.27 -7.42 6.78
N LEU A 306 4.83 -6.78 7.86
CA LEU A 306 5.16 -7.22 9.23
C LEU A 306 4.52 -8.56 9.59
N ASP A 307 3.32 -8.87 9.05
CA ASP A 307 2.68 -10.19 9.18
C ASP A 307 3.51 -11.29 8.48
N ASP A 308 4.05 -11.01 7.28
CA ASP A 308 4.97 -11.93 6.58
C ASP A 308 6.21 -12.21 7.45
N LEU A 309 6.81 -11.16 7.99
CA LEU A 309 8.00 -11.26 8.85
C LEU A 309 7.73 -12.12 10.10
N MET A 310 6.59 -11.88 10.77
CA MET A 310 6.18 -12.66 11.94
C MET A 310 5.91 -14.11 11.59
N ALA A 311 5.17 -14.37 10.52
CA ALA A 311 4.82 -15.72 10.08
C ALA A 311 6.03 -16.53 9.62
N ASN A 312 7.09 -15.87 9.15
CA ASN A 312 8.32 -16.50 8.65
C ASN A 312 9.46 -16.51 9.68
N GLY A 313 9.13 -16.42 10.97
CA GLY A 313 10.11 -16.60 12.06
C GLY A 313 11.04 -15.40 12.28
N GLY A 314 10.61 -14.18 11.91
CA GLY A 314 11.38 -12.95 12.11
C GLY A 314 12.37 -12.63 10.99
N VAL A 315 12.27 -13.32 9.85
CA VAL A 315 13.01 -13.04 8.62
C VAL A 315 12.05 -12.89 7.45
N TRP A 316 12.41 -12.13 6.43
CA TRP A 316 11.56 -11.99 5.25
C TRP A 316 11.37 -13.33 4.53
N SER A 317 10.15 -13.62 4.10
CA SER A 317 9.91 -14.72 3.15
C SER A 317 10.52 -14.40 1.77
N ALA A 318 10.57 -15.40 0.90
CA ALA A 318 11.03 -15.21 -0.49
C ALA A 318 10.14 -14.23 -1.31
N ALA A 319 8.94 -13.89 -0.82
CA ALA A 319 8.07 -12.92 -1.45
C ALA A 319 8.50 -11.46 -1.16
N TYR A 320 9.21 -11.25 -0.05
CA TYR A 320 9.66 -9.92 0.38
C TYR A 320 11.18 -9.75 0.36
N GLY A 321 11.93 -10.75 0.85
CA GLY A 321 13.38 -10.63 0.99
C GLY A 321 14.12 -10.54 -0.33
N GLY A 322 14.85 -9.45 -0.54
CA GLY A 322 15.59 -9.19 -1.77
C GLY A 322 14.71 -8.81 -2.97
N THR A 323 13.48 -8.35 -2.73
CA THR A 323 12.52 -8.06 -3.80
C THR A 323 11.90 -6.67 -3.66
N GLU A 324 11.34 -6.17 -4.77
CA GLU A 324 10.42 -5.04 -4.80
C GLU A 324 8.99 -5.57 -5.01
N ASN A 325 8.09 -5.18 -4.11
CA ASN A 325 6.66 -5.41 -4.24
C ASN A 325 5.99 -4.12 -4.72
N LYS A 326 5.58 -4.10 -5.98
CA LYS A 326 4.84 -2.98 -6.56
C LYS A 326 3.34 -3.19 -6.38
N LEU A 327 2.68 -2.29 -5.66
CA LEU A 327 1.28 -2.40 -5.24
C LEU A 327 0.40 -1.38 -5.98
N GLY A 328 -0.60 -1.87 -6.69
CA GLY A 328 -1.51 -1.05 -7.48
C GLY A 328 -2.99 -1.36 -7.22
N ALA A 329 -3.83 -0.96 -8.16
CA ALA A 329 -5.27 -1.25 -8.14
C ALA A 329 -5.55 -2.77 -8.16
N ALA A 330 -4.70 -3.57 -8.81
CA ALA A 330 -4.85 -5.02 -8.84
C ALA A 330 -4.75 -5.66 -7.45
N GLN A 331 -4.07 -5.03 -6.50
CA GLN A 331 -3.96 -5.42 -5.10
C GLN A 331 -4.86 -4.59 -4.18
N ASP A 332 -5.75 -3.77 -4.71
CA ASP A 332 -6.58 -2.81 -3.98
C ASP A 332 -5.74 -1.83 -3.09
N CYS A 333 -4.50 -1.54 -3.52
CA CYS A 333 -3.54 -0.73 -2.75
C CYS A 333 -3.46 0.75 -3.19
N VAL A 334 -4.18 1.14 -4.24
CA VAL A 334 -4.34 2.53 -4.68
C VAL A 334 -5.80 2.79 -5.04
N GLY A 335 -6.26 4.05 -5.00
CA GLY A 335 -7.64 4.38 -5.32
C GLY A 335 -8.09 5.70 -4.72
N LEU A 336 -9.42 5.93 -4.68
CA LEU A 336 -10.06 7.06 -4.00
C LEU A 336 -10.85 6.55 -2.77
N PRO A 337 -11.04 7.38 -1.72
CA PRO A 337 -11.89 7.02 -0.58
C PRO A 337 -13.36 6.98 -1.00
N LEU A 338 -14.10 6.01 -0.49
CA LEU A 338 -15.52 5.80 -0.84
C LEU A 338 -16.48 6.14 0.31
N ASP A 339 -15.97 6.55 1.46
CA ASP A 339 -16.79 6.94 2.60
C ASP A 339 -17.63 8.18 2.25
N THR A 340 -18.86 8.22 2.74
CA THR A 340 -19.84 9.29 2.41
C THR A 340 -19.31 10.68 2.73
N ASP A 341 -18.51 10.83 3.79
CA ASP A 341 -17.95 12.13 4.20
C ASP A 341 -16.73 12.53 3.37
N SER A 342 -16.14 11.58 2.65
CA SER A 342 -14.93 11.76 1.84
C SER A 342 -15.20 11.86 0.34
N TRP A 343 -16.36 11.37 -0.10
CA TRP A 343 -16.84 11.47 -1.48
C TRP A 343 -17.64 12.76 -1.66
N ARG A 344 -16.99 13.83 -2.08
CA ARG A 344 -17.63 15.16 -2.18
C ARG A 344 -17.75 15.65 -3.62
N PHE A 345 -17.78 14.73 -4.58
CA PHE A 345 -18.16 15.03 -5.96
C PHE A 345 -19.65 15.33 -6.05
N SER A 346 -20.04 16.21 -6.98
CA SER A 346 -21.41 16.68 -7.13
C SER A 346 -22.23 15.80 -8.09
N THR A 347 -21.61 15.30 -9.13
CA THR A 347 -22.26 14.56 -10.23
C THR A 347 -21.62 13.19 -10.48
N PHE A 348 -20.32 13.06 -10.32
CA PHE A 348 -19.61 11.78 -10.49
C PHE A 348 -19.89 10.87 -9.28
N THR A 349 -20.52 9.73 -9.55
CA THR A 349 -21.04 8.83 -8.51
C THR A 349 -20.04 7.73 -8.13
N VAL A 350 -20.22 7.14 -6.93
CA VAL A 350 -19.44 5.96 -6.49
C VAL A 350 -19.63 4.77 -7.43
N ASP A 351 -20.82 4.58 -8.02
CA ASP A 351 -21.07 3.48 -8.97
C ASP A 351 -20.27 3.68 -10.27
N GLU A 352 -20.18 4.90 -10.78
CA GLU A 352 -19.33 5.24 -11.94
C GLU A 352 -17.85 5.05 -11.61
N TYR A 353 -17.43 5.46 -10.42
CA TYR A 353 -16.06 5.21 -9.94
C TYR A 353 -15.75 3.72 -9.86
N ASN A 354 -16.63 2.90 -9.32
CA ASN A 354 -16.40 1.46 -9.23
C ASN A 354 -16.22 0.83 -10.62
N MET A 355 -17.00 1.28 -11.62
CA MET A 355 -16.83 0.83 -13.01
C MET A 355 -15.47 1.28 -13.58
N LEU A 356 -15.05 2.50 -13.31
CA LEU A 356 -13.75 3.03 -13.70
C LEU A 356 -12.61 2.25 -13.02
N PHE A 357 -12.74 2.01 -11.71
CA PHE A 357 -11.71 1.29 -10.92
C PHE A 357 -11.49 -0.13 -11.43
N GLU A 358 -12.55 -0.86 -11.77
CA GLU A 358 -12.45 -2.21 -12.36
C GLU A 358 -11.73 -2.18 -13.72
N LYS A 359 -11.90 -1.13 -14.53
CA LYS A 359 -11.16 -0.96 -15.78
C LYS A 359 -9.67 -0.67 -15.57
N VAL A 360 -9.33 0.15 -14.56
CA VAL A 360 -7.93 0.37 -14.15
C VAL A 360 -7.34 -0.92 -13.62
N LYS A 361 -8.04 -1.61 -12.74
CA LYS A 361 -7.64 -2.89 -12.13
C LYS A 361 -7.40 -3.99 -13.16
N SER A 362 -8.19 -4.03 -14.22
CA SER A 362 -8.05 -5.00 -15.32
C SER A 362 -7.00 -4.62 -16.37
N GLY A 363 -6.45 -3.39 -16.30
CA GLY A 363 -5.52 -2.87 -17.30
C GLY A 363 -6.19 -2.45 -18.61
N GLU A 364 -7.50 -2.21 -18.63
CA GLU A 364 -8.20 -1.67 -19.82
C GLU A 364 -7.67 -0.27 -20.20
N TYR A 365 -7.30 0.52 -19.19
CA TYR A 365 -6.56 1.76 -19.41
C TYR A 365 -5.05 1.51 -19.30
N GLU A 366 -4.31 1.82 -20.37
CA GLU A 366 -2.84 1.82 -20.37
C GLU A 366 -2.33 3.12 -19.74
N ILE A 367 -2.10 3.13 -18.43
CA ILE A 367 -1.62 4.29 -17.69
C ILE A 367 -0.10 4.23 -17.62
N SER A 368 0.58 5.23 -18.21
CA SER A 368 2.04 5.27 -18.21
C SER A 368 2.59 5.62 -16.81
N ALA A 369 3.50 4.80 -16.32
CA ALA A 369 4.27 5.02 -15.09
C ALA A 369 5.60 5.76 -15.34
N ALA A 370 5.86 6.24 -16.57
CA ALA A 370 7.08 6.97 -16.90
C ALA A 370 7.20 8.26 -16.07
N ILE A 371 8.42 8.54 -15.60
CA ILE A 371 8.72 9.73 -14.78
C ILE A 371 9.68 10.70 -15.46
N ASP A 372 10.32 10.28 -16.53
CA ASP A 372 11.35 11.04 -17.27
C ASP A 372 10.79 11.84 -18.45
N VAL A 373 9.57 11.50 -18.89
CA VAL A 373 8.89 12.14 -20.01
C VAL A 373 7.44 12.42 -19.64
N ALA A 374 7.04 13.69 -19.72
CA ALA A 374 5.65 14.08 -19.49
C ALA A 374 4.70 13.38 -20.48
N PRO A 375 3.48 12.99 -20.06
CA PRO A 375 2.53 12.32 -20.91
C PRO A 375 2.10 13.20 -22.08
N THR A 376 1.95 12.59 -23.26
CA THR A 376 1.39 13.26 -24.43
C THR A 376 -0.12 13.20 -24.35
N VAL A 377 -0.79 14.35 -24.24
CA VAL A 377 -2.23 14.48 -24.02
C VAL A 377 -2.85 15.49 -24.96
N GLY A 378 -4.16 15.44 -25.13
CA GLY A 378 -4.94 16.38 -25.95
C GLY A 378 -5.37 17.64 -25.20
N ILE A 379 -5.46 17.58 -23.86
CA ILE A 379 -5.76 18.74 -23.01
C ILE A 379 -4.57 19.70 -22.92
N THR A 380 -4.79 20.92 -22.42
CA THR A 380 -3.70 21.88 -22.22
C THR A 380 -3.04 21.68 -20.86
N VAL A 381 -1.73 21.44 -20.83
CA VAL A 381 -0.95 21.38 -19.59
C VAL A 381 0.11 22.47 -19.59
N ASP A 382 0.05 23.36 -18.59
CA ASP A 382 0.99 24.46 -18.37
C ASP A 382 2.00 24.03 -17.29
N TYR A 383 3.13 23.45 -17.72
CA TYR A 383 4.24 23.08 -16.85
C TYR A 383 5.01 24.33 -16.43
N GLN A 384 4.85 24.73 -15.17
CA GLN A 384 5.44 25.91 -14.57
C GLN A 384 6.69 25.52 -13.77
N ASN A 385 7.86 25.94 -14.21
CA ASN A 385 9.14 25.69 -13.52
C ASN A 385 9.48 26.83 -12.55
#